data_4ee433b7dfd64f2a9d6c84634a17a5e9
#
_entry.id   4ee433b7dfd64f2a9d6c84634a17a5e9
#
_cell.length_a   1.000
_cell.length_b   1.000
_cell.length_c   1.000
_cell.angle_alpha   90.00
_cell.angle_beta   90.00
_cell.angle_gamma   90.00
#
_symmetry.space_group_name_H-M   'P 1'
#
loop_
_entity.id
_entity.type
_entity.pdbx_description
1 polymer ?
#
loop_
_entity_poly.entity_id
_entity_poly.type
_entity_poly.pdbx_seq_one_letter_code
_entity_poly.pdbx_strand_id
1 'polypeptide(L)'
;TKCDYMHLFFEMGDNNFIAFFDSPDDDISEATFRARHGFDLHIAFECDTLEELKAWRRRINKMGRPCFGPIDHGFIHSIYMYDPNGIQVEITIKDARYTEICAHESADAPRILAEWTEKTRERKVRKFGAEALDMRGVDMGKVDMSKVSRETKPHHKPE
;
A
#
# COMPACT_ATOMS: atom_id res chain seq x y z
N THR A 1 22.60 18.63 12.53
CA THR A 1 23.20 17.84 11.45
C THR A 1 22.45 18.19 10.19
N LYS A 2 23.13 18.81 9.19
CA LYS A 2 22.56 18.98 7.86
C LYS A 2 22.57 17.59 7.24
N CYS A 3 21.37 17.04 6.99
CA CYS A 3 21.22 15.83 6.19
C CYS A 3 21.10 16.26 4.73
N ASP A 4 22.01 15.82 3.89
CA ASP A 4 21.91 16.03 2.45
C ASP A 4 20.94 15.00 1.88
N TYR A 5 19.96 15.46 1.12
CA TYR A 5 19.02 14.59 0.41
C TYR A 5 18.68 15.17 -0.96
N MET A 6 18.32 14.31 -1.87
CA MET A 6 17.73 14.67 -3.16
C MET A 6 16.23 14.31 -3.16
N HIS A 7 15.40 15.28 -3.53
CA HIS A 7 13.96 15.09 -3.68
C HIS A 7 13.62 14.91 -5.15
N LEU A 8 13.14 13.73 -5.51
CA LEU A 8 12.82 13.33 -6.88
C LEU A 8 11.31 13.28 -7.05
N PHE A 9 10.79 13.86 -8.12
CA PHE A 9 9.38 13.82 -8.49
C PHE A 9 9.21 13.09 -9.83
N PHE A 10 8.26 12.18 -9.86
CA PHE A 10 7.84 11.48 -11.08
C PHE A 10 6.39 11.88 -11.37
N GLU A 11 6.18 12.56 -12.49
CA GLU A 11 4.85 12.93 -12.96
C GLU A 11 4.10 11.71 -13.46
N MET A 12 2.81 11.60 -13.07
CA MET A 12 1.89 10.57 -13.51
C MET A 12 0.92 11.15 -14.55
N GLY A 13 0.22 10.28 -15.29
CA GLY A 13 -0.64 10.65 -16.40
C GLY A 13 -1.83 11.57 -16.06
N ASP A 14 -2.16 11.71 -14.78
CA ASP A 14 -3.25 12.53 -14.26
C ASP A 14 -2.80 13.85 -13.61
N ASN A 15 -1.55 14.28 -13.90
CA ASN A 15 -0.86 15.44 -13.32
C ASN A 15 -0.62 15.35 -11.80
N ASN A 16 -0.77 14.18 -11.19
CA ASN A 16 -0.26 13.90 -9.86
C ASN A 16 1.20 13.48 -9.91
N PHE A 17 1.84 13.44 -8.75
CA PHE A 17 3.25 13.10 -8.64
C PHE A 17 3.44 12.04 -7.57
N ILE A 18 4.37 11.12 -7.82
CA ILE A 18 4.99 10.32 -6.78
C ILE A 18 6.37 10.89 -6.48
N ALA A 19 6.68 11.05 -5.20
CA ALA A 19 7.94 11.65 -4.76
C ALA A 19 8.78 10.66 -3.96
N PHE A 20 10.08 10.72 -4.15
CA PHE A 20 11.07 9.94 -3.43
C PHE A 20 12.14 10.84 -2.85
N PHE A 21 12.69 10.45 -1.71
CA PHE A 21 13.88 11.05 -1.15
C PHE A 21 15.03 10.05 -1.29
N ASP A 22 16.14 10.50 -1.85
CA ASP A 22 17.40 9.78 -1.84
C ASP A 22 18.30 10.43 -0.79
N SER A 23 18.67 9.67 0.21
CA SER A 23 19.54 10.09 1.30
C SER A 23 20.72 9.11 1.42
N PRO A 24 21.95 9.55 1.16
CA PRO A 24 23.12 8.67 1.22
C PRO A 24 23.45 8.17 2.63
N ASP A 25 22.91 8.85 3.64
CA ASP A 25 23.15 8.52 5.06
C ASP A 25 22.07 7.61 5.66
N ASP A 26 21.07 7.20 4.87
CA ASP A 26 20.01 6.31 5.32
C ASP A 26 20.41 4.85 5.16
N ASP A 27 20.47 4.14 6.29
CA ASP A 27 20.64 2.67 6.35
C ASP A 27 19.35 1.89 6.03
N ILE A 28 18.40 2.50 5.28
CA ILE A 28 17.17 1.83 4.89
C ILE A 28 17.52 0.76 3.85
N SER A 29 17.55 -0.48 4.31
CA SER A 29 17.77 -1.62 3.43
C SER A 29 16.46 -2.16 2.87
N GLU A 30 16.53 -2.84 1.72
CA GLU A 30 15.44 -3.63 1.15
C GLU A 30 14.77 -4.55 2.19
N ALA A 31 15.54 -5.11 3.12
CA ALA A 31 15.06 -5.95 4.19
C ALA A 31 14.09 -5.23 5.15
N THR A 32 14.20 -3.91 5.30
CA THR A 32 13.35 -3.13 6.21
C THR A 32 11.88 -3.17 5.79
N PHE A 33 11.60 -3.10 4.50
CA PHE A 33 10.23 -3.16 3.97
C PHE A 33 9.78 -4.59 3.70
N ARG A 34 10.66 -5.48 3.27
CA ARG A 34 10.35 -6.91 3.05
C ARG A 34 10.00 -7.68 4.31
N ALA A 35 10.43 -7.23 5.48
CA ALA A 35 10.03 -7.82 6.75
C ALA A 35 8.54 -7.62 7.07
N ARG A 36 7.84 -6.76 6.32
CA ARG A 36 6.38 -6.60 6.38
C ARG A 36 5.73 -7.47 5.32
N HIS A 37 4.53 -7.95 5.60
CA HIS A 37 3.71 -8.63 4.59
C HIS A 37 3.48 -7.67 3.42
N GLY A 38 3.69 -8.12 2.19
CA GLY A 38 3.47 -7.32 0.99
C GLY A 38 2.03 -6.79 0.82
N PHE A 39 1.08 -7.33 1.59
CA PHE A 39 -0.29 -6.81 1.68
C PHE A 39 -0.42 -5.57 2.58
N ASP A 40 0.56 -5.27 3.42
CA ASP A 40 0.48 -4.15 4.37
C ASP A 40 0.77 -2.80 3.72
N LEU A 41 1.61 -2.80 2.71
CA LEU A 41 2.02 -1.59 1.99
C LEU A 41 2.34 -1.94 0.54
N HIS A 42 1.51 -1.50 -0.38
CA HIS A 42 1.78 -1.57 -1.81
C HIS A 42 1.19 -0.36 -2.53
N ILE A 43 1.74 -0.05 -3.71
CA ILE A 43 1.29 1.05 -4.55
C ILE A 43 0.89 0.44 -5.89
N ALA A 44 -0.34 0.71 -6.34
CA ALA A 44 -0.86 0.26 -7.62
C ALA A 44 -0.91 1.42 -8.63
N PHE A 45 -0.38 1.19 -9.82
CA PHE A 45 -0.45 2.10 -10.96
C PHE A 45 -1.31 1.49 -12.07
N GLU A 46 -2.14 2.31 -12.68
CA GLU A 46 -2.96 1.89 -13.81
C GLU A 46 -2.18 2.01 -15.11
N CYS A 47 -2.35 1.04 -16.01
CA CYS A 47 -1.98 1.12 -17.42
C CYS A 47 -3.21 0.82 -18.29
N ASP A 48 -3.12 1.14 -19.60
CA ASP A 48 -4.32 1.21 -20.43
C ASP A 48 -4.77 -0.14 -20.98
N THR A 49 -3.84 -1.08 -21.24
CA THR A 49 -4.16 -2.31 -21.93
C THR A 49 -3.47 -3.55 -21.35
N LEU A 50 -4.07 -4.71 -21.57
CA LEU A 50 -3.48 -5.99 -21.18
C LEU A 50 -2.13 -6.26 -21.87
N GLU A 51 -1.99 -5.80 -23.12
CA GLU A 51 -0.72 -5.94 -23.84
C GLU A 51 0.37 -5.05 -23.24
N GLU A 52 0.02 -3.87 -22.83
CA GLU A 52 0.93 -2.98 -22.08
C GLU A 52 1.33 -3.60 -20.74
N LEU A 53 0.37 -4.12 -19.98
CA LEU A 53 0.63 -4.83 -18.72
C LEU A 53 1.63 -6.00 -18.91
N LYS A 54 1.44 -6.79 -19.96
CA LYS A 54 2.37 -7.87 -20.32
C LYS A 54 3.74 -7.34 -20.76
N ALA A 55 3.77 -6.20 -21.46
CA ALA A 55 5.02 -5.56 -21.87
C ALA A 55 5.81 -5.07 -20.66
N TRP A 56 5.15 -4.45 -19.68
CA TRP A 56 5.76 -4.07 -18.39
C TRP A 56 6.36 -5.27 -17.68
N ARG A 57 5.62 -6.37 -17.55
CA ARG A 57 6.14 -7.61 -16.94
C ARG A 57 7.41 -8.10 -17.66
N ARG A 58 7.39 -8.16 -19.00
CA ARG A 58 8.57 -8.60 -19.78
C ARG A 58 9.77 -7.68 -19.55
N ARG A 59 9.54 -6.36 -19.55
CA ARG A 59 10.59 -5.34 -19.32
C ARG A 59 11.22 -5.50 -17.94
N ILE A 60 10.41 -5.62 -16.89
CA ILE A 60 10.86 -5.74 -15.49
C ILE A 60 11.68 -7.01 -15.31
N ASN A 61 11.18 -8.16 -15.82
CA ASN A 61 11.91 -9.42 -15.76
C ASN A 61 13.24 -9.37 -16.53
N LYS A 62 13.27 -8.68 -17.68
CA LYS A 62 14.50 -8.48 -18.46
C LYS A 62 15.54 -7.65 -17.70
N MET A 63 15.10 -6.76 -16.83
CA MET A 63 15.97 -5.97 -15.94
C MET A 63 16.46 -6.76 -14.72
N GLY A 64 16.17 -8.07 -14.64
CA GLY A 64 16.59 -8.94 -13.54
C GLY A 64 15.74 -8.81 -12.28
N ARG A 65 14.57 -8.19 -12.36
CA ARG A 65 13.64 -8.08 -11.24
C ARG A 65 12.48 -9.07 -11.41
N PRO A 66 12.22 -9.97 -10.44
CA PRO A 66 11.08 -10.87 -10.48
C PRO A 66 9.76 -10.09 -10.54
N CYS A 67 8.94 -10.40 -11.54
CA CYS A 67 7.60 -9.81 -11.70
C CYS A 67 6.58 -10.93 -11.95
N PHE A 68 5.59 -11.01 -11.07
CA PHE A 68 4.55 -12.04 -11.06
C PHE A 68 3.28 -11.57 -11.76
N GLY A 69 2.46 -12.51 -12.20
CA GLY A 69 1.19 -12.21 -12.86
C GLY A 69 1.27 -12.39 -14.38
N PRO A 70 0.29 -11.91 -15.16
CA PRO A 70 -0.94 -11.25 -14.69
C PRO A 70 -1.81 -12.15 -13.82
N ILE A 71 -2.33 -11.60 -12.73
CA ILE A 71 -3.30 -12.24 -11.86
C ILE A 71 -4.66 -11.58 -12.11
N ASP A 72 -5.68 -12.40 -12.33
CA ASP A 72 -7.06 -11.96 -12.50
C ASP A 72 -7.74 -11.88 -11.12
N HIS A 73 -8.19 -10.69 -10.75
CA HIS A 73 -8.96 -10.42 -9.53
C HIS A 73 -10.46 -10.27 -9.79
N GLY A 74 -10.91 -10.58 -11.02
CA GLY A 74 -12.31 -10.48 -11.43
C GLY A 74 -12.73 -9.08 -11.91
N PHE A 75 -12.16 -8.01 -11.38
CA PHE A 75 -12.44 -6.62 -11.74
C PHE A 75 -11.21 -5.86 -12.25
N ILE A 76 -10.01 -6.37 -11.97
CA ILE A 76 -8.73 -5.89 -12.46
C ILE A 76 -7.80 -7.07 -12.79
N HIS A 77 -6.79 -6.84 -13.64
CA HIS A 77 -5.69 -7.76 -13.86
C HIS A 77 -4.39 -7.07 -13.47
N SER A 78 -3.55 -7.74 -12.70
CA SER A 78 -2.39 -7.11 -12.07
C SER A 78 -1.11 -7.90 -12.20
N ILE A 79 0.00 -7.19 -12.28
CA ILE A 79 1.36 -7.74 -12.09
C ILE A 79 1.99 -7.11 -10.86
N TYR A 80 2.85 -7.87 -10.19
CA TYR A 80 3.45 -7.49 -8.91
C TYR A 80 4.96 -7.65 -8.93
N MET A 81 5.65 -6.69 -8.35
CA MET A 81 7.09 -6.70 -8.15
C MET A 81 7.46 -5.95 -6.88
N TYR A 82 8.72 -6.06 -6.47
CA TYR A 82 9.27 -5.22 -5.41
C TYR A 82 10.20 -4.17 -6.00
N ASP A 83 10.12 -2.96 -5.47
CA ASP A 83 11.09 -1.92 -5.75
C ASP A 83 12.45 -2.22 -5.07
N PRO A 84 13.51 -1.43 -5.31
CA PRO A 84 14.81 -1.64 -4.66
C PRO A 84 14.77 -1.56 -3.13
N ASN A 85 13.79 -0.87 -2.55
CA ASN A 85 13.62 -0.75 -1.09
C ASN A 85 12.76 -1.87 -0.48
N GLY A 86 12.16 -2.74 -1.31
CA GLY A 86 11.29 -3.83 -0.87
C GLY A 86 9.83 -3.44 -0.73
N ILE A 87 9.41 -2.28 -1.25
CA ILE A 87 8.00 -1.89 -1.33
C ILE A 87 7.36 -2.66 -2.49
N GLN A 88 6.22 -3.26 -2.25
CA GLN A 88 5.46 -3.92 -3.31
C GLN A 88 4.85 -2.89 -4.24
N VAL A 89 5.13 -3.05 -5.52
CA VAL A 89 4.55 -2.26 -6.61
C VAL A 89 3.66 -3.15 -7.44
N GLU A 90 2.48 -2.65 -7.75
CA GLU A 90 1.50 -3.27 -8.63
C GLU A 90 1.34 -2.41 -9.88
N ILE A 91 1.23 -3.05 -11.04
CA ILE A 91 0.71 -2.41 -12.25
C ILE A 91 -0.56 -3.16 -12.62
N THR A 92 -1.64 -2.44 -12.90
CA THR A 92 -2.97 -3.00 -13.06
C THR A 92 -3.69 -2.41 -14.25
N ILE A 93 -4.65 -3.18 -14.78
CA ILE A 93 -5.66 -2.70 -15.73
C ILE A 93 -7.05 -3.02 -15.20
N LYS A 94 -8.02 -2.20 -15.56
CA LYS A 94 -9.43 -2.45 -15.26
C LYS A 94 -10.02 -3.49 -16.21
N ASP A 95 -10.83 -4.40 -15.67
CA ASP A 95 -11.72 -5.26 -16.47
C ASP A 95 -12.86 -4.42 -17.08
N ALA A 96 -13.48 -4.91 -18.15
CA ALA A 96 -14.60 -4.24 -18.78
C ALA A 96 -15.80 -4.01 -17.84
N ARG A 97 -15.96 -4.85 -16.81
CA ARG A 97 -17.02 -4.76 -15.81
C ARG A 97 -16.58 -4.01 -14.54
N TYR A 98 -15.42 -3.38 -14.55
CA TYR A 98 -14.85 -2.72 -13.36
C TYR A 98 -15.85 -1.79 -12.66
N THR A 99 -16.49 -0.91 -13.43
CA THR A 99 -17.44 0.07 -12.89
C THR A 99 -18.68 -0.58 -12.26
N GLU A 100 -19.22 -1.62 -12.91
CA GLU A 100 -20.37 -2.39 -12.40
C GLU A 100 -20.01 -3.10 -11.09
N ILE A 101 -18.90 -3.81 -11.08
CA ILE A 101 -18.43 -4.54 -9.90
C ILE A 101 -18.13 -3.58 -8.74
N CYS A 102 -17.43 -2.49 -8.98
CA CYS A 102 -17.15 -1.50 -7.95
C CYS A 102 -18.41 -0.84 -7.38
N ALA A 103 -19.43 -0.59 -8.22
CA ALA A 103 -20.69 -0.06 -7.75
C ALA A 103 -21.41 -1.04 -6.81
N HIS A 104 -21.43 -2.33 -7.16
CA HIS A 104 -21.98 -3.39 -6.34
C HIS A 104 -21.22 -3.52 -5.01
N GLU A 105 -19.89 -3.63 -5.06
CA GLU A 105 -19.05 -3.76 -3.87
C GLU A 105 -19.17 -2.52 -2.96
N SER A 106 -19.27 -1.32 -3.52
CA SER A 106 -19.44 -0.09 -2.75
C SER A 106 -20.76 -0.06 -1.99
N ALA A 107 -21.84 -0.58 -2.59
CA ALA A 107 -23.14 -0.67 -1.93
C ALA A 107 -23.11 -1.66 -0.74
N ASP A 108 -22.34 -2.73 -0.84
CA ASP A 108 -22.23 -3.78 0.17
C ASP A 108 -21.17 -3.50 1.25
N ALA A 109 -20.21 -2.62 0.95
CA ALA A 109 -19.04 -2.33 1.80
C ALA A 109 -19.40 -1.97 3.25
N PRO A 110 -20.42 -1.13 3.55
CA PRO A 110 -20.77 -0.81 4.93
C PRO A 110 -21.19 -2.03 5.74
N ARG A 111 -21.97 -2.93 5.14
CA ARG A 111 -22.43 -4.18 5.77
C ARG A 111 -21.25 -5.11 6.04
N ILE A 112 -20.40 -5.34 5.03
CA ILE A 112 -19.21 -6.20 5.13
C ILE A 112 -18.25 -5.65 6.20
N LEU A 113 -18.06 -4.33 6.26
CA LEU A 113 -17.20 -3.69 7.26
C LEU A 113 -17.75 -3.87 8.67
N ALA A 114 -19.07 -3.77 8.86
CA ALA A 114 -19.71 -3.99 10.15
C ALA A 114 -19.54 -5.44 10.61
N GLU A 115 -19.82 -6.40 9.75
CA GLU A 115 -19.63 -7.83 10.02
C GLU A 115 -18.19 -8.17 10.36
N TRP A 116 -17.23 -7.65 9.58
CA TRP A 116 -15.80 -7.83 9.85
C TRP A 116 -15.37 -7.22 11.18
N THR A 117 -15.88 -6.04 11.48
CA THR A 117 -15.60 -5.35 12.73
C THR A 117 -16.03 -6.18 13.92
N GLU A 118 -17.25 -6.70 13.90
CA GLU A 118 -17.78 -7.55 14.97
C GLU A 118 -17.02 -8.87 15.07
N LYS A 119 -16.81 -9.56 13.96
CA LYS A 119 -16.05 -10.82 13.90
C LYS A 119 -14.63 -10.70 14.45
N THR A 120 -14.01 -9.53 14.32
CA THR A 120 -12.61 -9.32 14.72
C THR A 120 -12.44 -8.54 16.02
N ARG A 121 -13.54 -8.08 16.63
CA ARG A 121 -13.56 -7.22 17.83
C ARG A 121 -12.68 -7.76 18.95
N GLU A 122 -12.93 -8.97 19.42
CA GLU A 122 -12.20 -9.55 20.55
C GLU A 122 -10.68 -9.65 20.29
N ARG A 123 -10.30 -10.05 19.08
CA ARG A 123 -8.89 -10.16 18.70
C ARG A 123 -8.21 -8.79 18.66
N LYS A 124 -8.92 -7.76 18.18
CA LYS A 124 -8.42 -6.39 18.12
C LYS A 124 -8.33 -5.76 19.50
N VAL A 125 -9.33 -5.96 20.36
CA VAL A 125 -9.28 -5.51 21.76
C VAL A 125 -8.08 -6.12 22.48
N ARG A 126 -7.85 -7.41 22.32
CA ARG A 126 -6.73 -8.11 22.96
C ARG A 126 -5.38 -7.58 22.47
N LYS A 127 -5.26 -7.22 21.18
CA LYS A 127 -4.01 -6.78 20.58
C LYS A 127 -3.72 -5.29 20.77
N PHE A 128 -4.75 -4.45 20.72
CA PHE A 128 -4.60 -2.99 20.63
C PHE A 128 -5.25 -2.21 21.79
N GLY A 129 -6.03 -2.90 22.65
CA GLY A 129 -6.86 -2.28 23.66
C GLY A 129 -8.24 -1.84 23.15
N ALA A 130 -9.20 -1.69 24.05
CA ALA A 130 -10.55 -1.27 23.70
C ALA A 130 -10.57 0.16 23.12
N GLU A 131 -9.80 1.06 23.70
CA GLU A 131 -9.70 2.47 23.30
C GLU A 131 -9.31 2.65 21.81
N ALA A 132 -8.45 1.76 21.28
CA ALA A 132 -8.05 1.81 19.88
C ALA A 132 -9.22 1.54 18.90
N LEU A 133 -10.28 0.90 19.35
CA LEU A 133 -11.50 0.69 18.55
C LEU A 133 -12.47 1.87 18.63
N ASP A 134 -12.46 2.59 19.74
CA ASP A 134 -13.33 3.75 19.96
C ASP A 134 -12.85 4.99 19.19
N MET A 135 -11.58 4.98 18.76
CA MET A 135 -11.01 6.01 17.88
C MET A 135 -11.56 6.01 16.44
N ARG A 136 -12.36 5.01 16.08
CA ARG A 136 -13.01 4.97 14.76
C ARG A 136 -14.11 6.02 14.69
N GLY A 137 -14.00 6.88 13.67
CA GLY A 137 -14.94 8.00 13.49
C GLY A 137 -14.60 9.24 14.31
N VAL A 138 -13.43 9.28 14.93
CA VAL A 138 -12.91 10.51 15.52
C VAL A 138 -12.69 11.55 14.42
N ASP A 139 -13.30 12.71 14.58
CA ASP A 139 -13.04 13.86 13.72
C ASP A 139 -11.59 14.31 13.92
N MET A 140 -10.73 13.98 12.96
CA MET A 140 -9.30 14.33 13.02
C MET A 140 -9.05 15.84 13.12
N GLY A 141 -9.99 16.67 12.70
CA GLY A 141 -9.92 18.13 12.88
C GLY A 141 -10.03 18.56 14.36
N LYS A 142 -10.51 17.69 15.24
CA LYS A 142 -10.62 17.91 16.68
C LYS A 142 -9.52 17.21 17.48
N VAL A 143 -8.65 16.45 16.82
CA VAL A 143 -7.53 15.79 17.48
C VAL A 143 -6.41 16.80 17.74
N ASP A 144 -6.00 16.91 18.98
CA ASP A 144 -4.82 17.72 19.35
C ASP A 144 -3.56 16.95 18.92
N MET A 145 -3.05 17.28 17.75
CA MET A 145 -1.88 16.64 17.17
C MET A 145 -0.60 16.84 18.00
N SER A 146 -0.57 17.81 18.92
CA SER A 146 0.58 18.01 19.82
C SER A 146 0.70 16.89 20.86
N LYS A 147 -0.41 16.20 21.14
CA LYS A 147 -0.48 15.06 22.07
C LYS A 147 -0.30 13.70 21.40
N VAL A 148 -0.25 13.67 20.08
CA VAL A 148 0.05 12.43 19.35
C VAL A 148 1.53 12.13 19.50
N SER A 149 1.85 11.11 20.28
CA SER A 149 3.23 10.66 20.47
C SER A 149 3.82 10.24 19.10
N ARG A 150 4.97 10.80 18.77
CA ARG A 150 5.79 10.39 17.63
C ARG A 150 6.72 9.22 17.98
N GLU A 151 6.58 8.67 19.17
CA GLU A 151 7.36 7.51 19.57
C GLU A 151 6.87 6.28 18.79
N THR A 152 7.53 6.00 17.68
CA THR A 152 7.53 4.65 17.13
C THR A 152 8.18 3.75 18.19
N LYS A 153 7.38 2.92 18.86
CA LYS A 153 7.95 1.89 19.75
C LYS A 153 8.96 1.09 18.94
N PRO A 154 10.19 0.90 19.44
CA PRO A 154 11.17 0.09 18.75
C PRO A 154 10.58 -1.29 18.54
N HIS A 155 10.63 -1.77 17.30
CA HIS A 155 10.16 -3.10 16.96
C HIS A 155 10.92 -4.12 17.83
N HIS A 156 10.18 -4.92 18.58
CA HIS A 156 10.71 -6.08 19.30
C HIS A 156 11.48 -6.94 18.27
N LYS A 157 12.78 -7.09 18.46
CA LYS A 157 13.55 -8.11 17.77
C LYS A 157 13.00 -9.45 18.26
N PRO A 158 12.58 -10.38 17.39
CA PRO A 158 12.34 -11.75 17.81
C PRO A 158 13.68 -12.32 18.28
N GLU A 159 13.66 -12.92 19.48
CA GLU A 159 14.75 -13.76 19.98
C GLU A 159 14.93 -15.00 19.10
#